data_cfea6880ff30ea04b07f4e047e4fc8f0
#
_entry.id   cfea6880ff30ea04b07f4e047e4fc8f0
#
_cell.length_a   1.000
_cell.length_b   1.000
_cell.length_c   1.000
_cell.angle_alpha   90.00
_cell.angle_beta   90.00
_cell.angle_gamma   90.00
#
_symmetry.space_group_name_H-M   'P 1'
#
loop_
_entity.id
_entity.type
_entity.pdbx_description
1 polymer ?
#
loop_
_entity_poly.entity_id
_entity_poly.type
_entity_poly.pdbx_seq_one_letter_code
_entity_poly.pdbx_strand_id
1 'polypeptide(L)'
;TARVLAANGITACMYPRLEPTPALSWAVRYLGCGAGVCVTASHNPAKYNGYKVYGADGCQITLEAAEKILAAIEKIDCFDDVRLADFDAAAAAGRIVTIDEKCLDDFVQAVYDQRVGDGAGIDALKLVYTPLNGTGLECVKKLLKKLGVTHVTVVPEQEKPDGDFPTCPYPNPEIREAMQKGLELCDKVRPDLLLGTDPDCDRCGTAVPDGKG
;
A
#
# COMPACT_ATOMS: atom_id res chain seq x y z
N THR A 1 -10.50 -7.10 -12.25
CA THR A 1 -11.47 -6.08 -11.77
C THR A 1 -11.73 -5.02 -12.85
N ALA A 2 -10.74 -4.25 -13.35
CA ALA A 2 -10.95 -3.12 -14.28
C ALA A 2 -11.67 -3.53 -15.57
N ARG A 3 -11.32 -4.66 -16.17
CA ARG A 3 -11.97 -5.17 -17.39
C ARG A 3 -13.47 -5.51 -17.17
N VAL A 4 -13.81 -6.03 -15.99
CA VAL A 4 -15.21 -6.30 -15.62
C VAL A 4 -15.99 -4.98 -15.47
N LEU A 5 -15.41 -4.03 -14.74
CA LEU A 5 -16.03 -2.70 -14.56
C LEU A 5 -16.27 -2.02 -15.91
N ALA A 6 -15.26 -2.00 -16.78
CA ALA A 6 -15.35 -1.41 -18.11
C ALA A 6 -16.42 -2.07 -18.98
N ALA A 7 -16.54 -3.43 -18.95
CA ALA A 7 -17.57 -4.16 -19.69
C ALA A 7 -19.00 -3.84 -19.21
N ASN A 8 -19.15 -3.39 -17.98
CA ASN A 8 -20.42 -2.94 -17.41
C ASN A 8 -20.63 -1.43 -17.44
N GLY A 9 -19.86 -0.70 -18.26
CA GLY A 9 -20.00 0.74 -18.47
C GLY A 9 -19.44 1.62 -17.34
N ILE A 10 -18.72 1.03 -16.38
CA ILE A 10 -18.10 1.72 -15.25
C ILE A 10 -16.67 2.09 -15.61
N THR A 11 -16.29 3.35 -15.41
CA THR A 11 -14.91 3.80 -15.59
C THR A 11 -14.07 3.37 -14.40
N ALA A 12 -12.96 2.66 -14.68
CA ALA A 12 -11.99 2.20 -13.68
C ALA A 12 -10.74 3.07 -13.74
N CYS A 13 -10.43 3.74 -12.62
CA CYS A 13 -9.16 4.44 -12.43
C CYS A 13 -8.16 3.50 -11.76
N MET A 14 -6.97 3.35 -12.33
CA MET A 14 -5.95 2.42 -11.84
C MET A 14 -4.63 3.14 -11.63
N TYR A 15 -3.97 2.88 -10.52
CA TYR A 15 -2.57 3.25 -10.37
C TYR A 15 -1.70 2.48 -11.39
N PRO A 16 -0.64 3.10 -11.93
CA PRO A 16 0.23 2.46 -12.93
C PRO A 16 1.13 1.38 -12.32
N ARG A 17 1.23 1.34 -11.00
CA ARG A 17 2.05 0.40 -10.22
C ARG A 17 1.37 0.04 -8.90
N LEU A 18 2.01 -0.81 -8.11
CA LEU A 18 1.55 -1.15 -6.76
C LEU A 18 1.69 0.07 -5.84
N GLU A 19 0.62 0.39 -5.10
CA GLU A 19 0.58 1.50 -4.17
C GLU A 19 0.00 1.07 -2.82
N PRO A 20 0.30 1.79 -1.74
CA PRO A 20 -0.25 1.55 -0.41
C PRO A 20 -1.78 1.57 -0.36
N THR A 21 -2.37 0.72 0.48
CA THR A 21 -3.82 0.73 0.74
C THR A 21 -4.35 2.13 1.16
N PRO A 22 -3.64 2.92 2.00
CA PRO A 22 -4.05 4.29 2.29
C PRO A 22 -4.07 5.22 1.06
N ALA A 23 -3.20 5.00 0.07
CA ALA A 23 -3.23 5.77 -1.17
C ALA A 23 -4.51 5.50 -1.99
N LEU A 24 -5.04 4.26 -1.96
CA LEU A 24 -6.34 3.96 -2.56
C LEU A 24 -7.46 4.73 -1.86
N SER A 25 -7.52 4.69 -0.54
CA SER A 25 -8.51 5.43 0.25
C SER A 25 -8.51 6.93 -0.08
N TRP A 26 -7.32 7.51 -0.23
CA TRP A 26 -7.13 8.88 -0.70
C TRP A 26 -7.67 9.08 -2.12
N ALA A 27 -7.25 8.23 -3.07
CA ALA A 27 -7.63 8.36 -4.48
C ALA A 27 -9.14 8.28 -4.71
N VAL A 28 -9.86 7.44 -3.96
CA VAL A 28 -11.34 7.36 -4.04
C VAL A 28 -11.97 8.73 -3.81
N ARG A 29 -11.55 9.43 -2.76
CA ARG A 29 -12.08 10.76 -2.43
C ARG A 29 -11.54 11.85 -3.36
N TYR A 30 -10.25 11.80 -3.65
CA TYR A 30 -9.55 12.78 -4.49
C TYR A 30 -10.10 12.83 -5.92
N LEU A 31 -10.40 11.66 -6.50
CA LEU A 31 -10.95 11.53 -7.86
C LEU A 31 -12.47 11.52 -7.89
N GLY A 32 -13.16 11.59 -6.77
CA GLY A 32 -14.62 11.51 -6.69
C GLY A 32 -15.18 10.16 -7.15
N CYS A 33 -14.48 9.07 -6.88
CA CYS A 33 -14.93 7.73 -7.25
C CYS A 33 -16.10 7.26 -6.36
N GLY A 34 -17.01 6.47 -6.92
CA GLY A 34 -18.12 5.88 -6.17
C GLY A 34 -17.71 4.71 -5.28
N ALA A 35 -16.59 4.06 -5.61
CA ALA A 35 -16.00 2.95 -4.83
C ALA A 35 -14.53 2.77 -5.15
N GLY A 36 -13.82 2.03 -4.29
CA GLY A 36 -12.45 1.60 -4.51
C GLY A 36 -12.25 0.13 -4.21
N VAL A 37 -11.24 -0.48 -4.84
CA VAL A 37 -10.87 -1.87 -4.64
C VAL A 37 -9.38 -2.01 -4.47
N CYS A 38 -8.95 -2.69 -3.40
CA CYS A 38 -7.58 -3.10 -3.18
C CYS A 38 -7.50 -4.62 -3.09
N VAL A 39 -6.63 -5.23 -3.91
CA VAL A 39 -6.38 -6.66 -3.86
C VAL A 39 -5.14 -6.88 -3.01
N THR A 40 -5.33 -7.33 -1.77
CA THR A 40 -4.25 -7.52 -0.80
C THR A 40 -4.67 -8.49 0.30
N ALA A 41 -3.74 -9.31 0.75
CA ALA A 41 -3.88 -10.10 1.98
C ALA A 41 -3.22 -9.42 3.19
N SER A 42 -2.85 -8.11 3.05
CA SER A 42 -2.12 -7.36 4.08
C SER A 42 -0.83 -8.11 4.48
N HIS A 43 -0.64 -8.37 5.75
CA HIS A 43 0.51 -9.06 6.33
C HIS A 43 0.37 -10.58 6.43
N ASN A 44 -0.65 -11.17 5.80
CA ASN A 44 -0.82 -12.63 5.81
C ASN A 44 0.19 -13.31 4.87
N PRO A 45 0.52 -14.60 5.11
CA PRO A 45 1.36 -15.39 4.22
C PRO A 45 0.89 -15.41 2.76
N ALA A 46 1.83 -15.59 1.82
CA ALA A 46 1.62 -15.54 0.36
C ALA A 46 0.47 -16.42 -0.17
N LYS A 47 0.14 -17.53 0.52
CA LYS A 47 -0.97 -18.41 0.14
C LYS A 47 -2.37 -17.78 0.30
N TYR A 48 -2.48 -16.67 1.02
CA TYR A 48 -3.73 -15.93 1.19
C TYR A 48 -3.82 -14.78 0.20
N ASN A 49 -5.05 -14.41 -0.13
CA ASN A 49 -5.34 -13.19 -0.86
C ASN A 49 -6.60 -12.55 -0.26
N GLY A 50 -6.85 -11.29 -0.59
CA GLY A 50 -8.00 -10.53 -0.11
C GLY A 50 -8.50 -9.55 -1.14
N TYR A 51 -9.76 -9.16 -0.99
CA TYR A 51 -10.43 -8.20 -1.85
C TYR A 51 -11.12 -7.17 -0.96
N LYS A 52 -10.39 -6.08 -0.67
CA LYS A 52 -10.89 -4.98 0.18
C LYS A 52 -11.69 -4.00 -0.69
N VAL A 53 -12.93 -3.71 -0.29
CA VAL A 53 -13.81 -2.75 -0.98
C VAL A 53 -13.98 -1.51 -0.12
N TYR A 54 -13.92 -0.34 -0.76
CA TYR A 54 -14.04 0.98 -0.14
C TYR A 54 -15.24 1.72 -0.73
N GLY A 55 -15.96 2.45 0.12
CA GLY A 55 -17.03 3.34 -0.28
C GLY A 55 -16.52 4.68 -0.83
N ALA A 56 -17.43 5.52 -1.31
CA ALA A 56 -17.11 6.85 -1.85
C ALA A 56 -16.46 7.79 -0.81
N ASP A 57 -16.65 7.51 0.47
CA ASP A 57 -16.02 8.19 1.60
C ASP A 57 -14.54 7.82 1.83
N GLY A 58 -14.03 6.83 1.07
CA GLY A 58 -12.69 6.28 1.21
C GLY A 58 -12.54 5.33 2.41
N CYS A 59 -13.61 4.95 3.08
CA CYS A 59 -13.60 3.96 4.14
C CYS A 59 -13.87 2.55 3.61
N GLN A 60 -13.27 1.54 4.23
CA GLN A 60 -13.63 0.17 3.93
C GLN A 60 -15.10 -0.07 4.28
N ILE A 61 -15.84 -0.78 3.41
CA ILE A 61 -17.28 -0.99 3.58
C ILE A 61 -17.61 -1.74 4.87
N THR A 62 -18.80 -1.47 5.41
CA THR A 62 -19.32 -2.15 6.60
C THR A 62 -19.69 -3.61 6.32
N LEU A 63 -19.82 -4.42 7.36
CA LEU A 63 -20.29 -5.81 7.25
C LEU A 63 -21.65 -5.89 6.56
N GLU A 64 -22.59 -5.00 6.91
CA GLU A 64 -23.93 -4.96 6.27
C GLU A 64 -23.83 -4.71 4.75
N ALA A 65 -22.95 -3.79 4.31
CA ALA A 65 -22.73 -3.55 2.89
C ALA A 65 -22.08 -4.77 2.20
N ALA A 66 -21.14 -5.42 2.87
CA ALA A 66 -20.49 -6.63 2.38
C ALA A 66 -21.49 -7.78 2.21
N GLU A 67 -22.39 -8.01 3.18
CA GLU A 67 -23.45 -9.02 3.09
C GLU A 67 -24.38 -8.80 1.89
N LYS A 68 -24.77 -7.54 1.62
CA LYS A 68 -25.58 -7.21 0.44
C LYS A 68 -24.85 -7.51 -0.87
N ILE A 69 -23.54 -7.23 -0.94
CA ILE A 69 -22.70 -7.52 -2.11
C ILE A 69 -22.58 -9.05 -2.29
N LEU A 70 -22.30 -9.79 -1.22
CA LEU A 70 -22.21 -11.24 -1.26
C LEU A 70 -23.51 -11.87 -1.73
N ALA A 71 -24.67 -11.46 -1.21
CA ALA A 71 -25.97 -11.93 -1.64
C ALA A 71 -26.29 -11.62 -3.12
N ALA A 72 -25.66 -10.59 -3.71
CA ALA A 72 -25.74 -10.33 -5.14
C ALA A 72 -24.81 -11.25 -5.94
N ILE A 73 -23.59 -11.49 -5.45
CA ILE A 73 -22.58 -12.35 -6.07
C ILE A 73 -23.09 -13.80 -6.14
N GLU A 74 -23.75 -14.32 -5.10
CA GLU A 74 -24.31 -15.68 -5.05
C GLU A 74 -25.33 -15.98 -6.17
N LYS A 75 -25.87 -14.95 -6.82
CA LYS A 75 -26.83 -15.09 -7.93
C LYS A 75 -26.16 -15.10 -9.31
N ILE A 76 -24.83 -14.94 -9.35
CA ILE A 76 -24.05 -14.78 -10.57
C ILE A 76 -23.24 -16.05 -10.81
N ASP A 77 -23.33 -16.63 -12.00
CA ASP A 77 -22.38 -17.62 -12.45
C ASP A 77 -21.09 -16.93 -12.86
N CYS A 78 -19.98 -17.28 -12.18
CA CYS A 78 -18.69 -16.63 -12.41
C CYS A 78 -18.07 -16.95 -13.77
N PHE A 79 -18.56 -17.96 -14.49
CA PHE A 79 -18.09 -18.35 -15.82
C PHE A 79 -18.98 -17.79 -16.93
N ASP A 80 -20.31 -17.87 -16.76
CA ASP A 80 -21.26 -17.53 -17.81
C ASP A 80 -21.75 -16.08 -17.76
N ASP A 81 -21.85 -15.46 -16.56
CA ASP A 81 -22.40 -14.13 -16.39
C ASP A 81 -21.34 -13.02 -16.40
N VAL A 82 -20.04 -13.34 -16.21
CA VAL A 82 -18.99 -12.34 -16.10
C VAL A 82 -18.53 -11.84 -17.47
N ARG A 83 -18.80 -10.57 -17.76
CA ARG A 83 -18.36 -9.89 -18.97
C ARG A 83 -16.97 -9.29 -18.79
N LEU A 84 -16.11 -9.45 -19.79
CA LEU A 84 -14.76 -8.89 -19.81
C LEU A 84 -14.58 -8.00 -21.04
N ALA A 85 -14.23 -6.75 -20.83
CA ALA A 85 -13.78 -5.88 -21.93
C ALA A 85 -12.36 -6.26 -22.36
N ASP A 86 -12.01 -5.98 -23.61
CA ASP A 86 -10.62 -5.91 -24.03
C ASP A 86 -9.96 -4.72 -23.32
N PHE A 87 -8.76 -4.94 -22.76
CA PHE A 87 -8.10 -3.93 -21.92
C PHE A 87 -7.70 -2.70 -22.73
N ASP A 88 -7.07 -2.88 -23.88
CA ASP A 88 -6.51 -1.81 -24.68
C ASP A 88 -7.64 -0.99 -25.33
N ALA A 89 -8.68 -1.68 -25.83
CA ALA A 89 -9.88 -1.02 -26.37
C ALA A 89 -10.61 -0.20 -25.29
N ALA A 90 -10.73 -0.74 -24.06
CA ALA A 90 -11.36 -0.04 -22.94
C ALA A 90 -10.53 1.17 -22.49
N ALA A 91 -9.21 1.06 -22.50
CA ALA A 91 -8.29 2.16 -22.20
C ALA A 91 -8.40 3.27 -23.28
N ALA A 92 -8.37 2.88 -24.57
CA ALA A 92 -8.54 3.83 -25.68
C ALA A 92 -9.89 4.54 -25.64
N ALA A 93 -10.94 3.88 -25.15
CA ALA A 93 -12.28 4.43 -24.97
C ALA A 93 -12.45 5.25 -23.66
N GLY A 94 -11.38 5.41 -22.85
CA GLY A 94 -11.43 6.12 -21.57
C GLY A 94 -12.24 5.41 -20.46
N ARG A 95 -12.45 4.10 -20.59
CA ARG A 95 -13.12 3.27 -19.58
C ARG A 95 -12.13 2.64 -18.57
N ILE A 96 -10.87 2.57 -18.93
CA ILE A 96 -9.77 2.27 -18.02
C ILE A 96 -8.81 3.46 -18.09
N VAL A 97 -8.59 4.12 -16.98
CA VAL A 97 -7.82 5.37 -16.90
C VAL A 97 -6.67 5.17 -15.92
N THR A 98 -5.47 5.55 -16.33
CA THR A 98 -4.31 5.57 -15.42
C THR A 98 -4.39 6.80 -14.52
N ILE A 99 -4.25 6.59 -13.22
CA ILE A 99 -4.18 7.66 -12.23
C ILE A 99 -2.85 8.41 -12.41
N ASP A 100 -2.94 9.74 -12.46
CA ASP A 100 -1.77 10.62 -12.58
C ASP A 100 -0.91 10.58 -11.31
N GLU A 101 0.40 10.70 -11.47
CA GLU A 101 1.37 10.74 -10.38
C GLU A 101 1.06 11.85 -9.36
N LYS A 102 0.45 12.94 -9.82
CA LYS A 102 0.02 14.04 -8.95
C LYS A 102 -0.92 13.58 -7.84
N CYS A 103 -1.77 12.58 -8.08
CA CYS A 103 -2.65 12.04 -7.03
C CYS A 103 -1.84 11.45 -5.87
N LEU A 104 -0.75 10.73 -6.19
CA LEU A 104 0.15 10.17 -5.18
C LEU A 104 0.97 11.26 -4.48
N ASP A 105 1.45 12.26 -5.22
CA ASP A 105 2.20 13.38 -4.65
C ASP A 105 1.34 14.21 -3.70
N ASP A 106 0.06 14.44 -4.04
CA ASP A 106 -0.89 15.14 -3.18
C ASP A 106 -1.28 14.28 -1.95
N PHE A 107 -1.34 12.93 -2.09
CA PHE A 107 -1.46 12.03 -0.94
C PHE A 107 -0.27 12.20 0.02
N VAL A 108 0.95 12.13 -0.50
CA VAL A 108 2.17 12.31 0.32
C VAL A 108 2.20 13.70 0.95
N GLN A 109 1.72 14.74 0.24
CA GLN A 109 1.59 16.08 0.81
C GLN A 109 0.59 16.10 1.96
N ALA A 110 -0.58 15.48 1.80
CA ALA A 110 -1.60 15.42 2.85
C ALA A 110 -1.09 14.70 4.11
N VAL A 111 -0.31 13.62 3.92
CA VAL A 111 0.36 12.92 5.05
C VAL A 111 1.38 13.82 5.71
N TYR A 112 2.22 14.51 4.93
CA TYR A 112 3.21 15.46 5.45
C TYR A 112 2.57 16.58 6.28
N ASP A 113 1.40 17.06 5.88
CA ASP A 113 0.69 18.15 6.57
C ASP A 113 0.16 17.73 7.94
N GLN A 114 0.06 16.40 8.21
CA GLN A 114 -0.32 15.85 9.52
C GLN A 114 0.84 15.76 10.52
N ARG A 115 2.06 16.15 10.12
CA ARG A 115 3.22 16.08 11.00
C ARG A 115 3.02 16.90 12.29
N VAL A 116 3.53 16.37 13.38
CA VAL A 116 3.54 17.04 14.69
C VAL A 116 4.93 17.60 14.95
N GLY A 117 4.98 18.84 15.45
CA GLY A 117 6.24 19.54 15.73
C GLY A 117 6.89 20.18 14.51
N ASP A 118 8.03 20.82 14.73
CA ASP A 118 8.80 21.60 13.74
C ASP A 118 9.84 20.76 12.96
N GLY A 119 10.06 19.49 13.38
CA GLY A 119 11.04 18.60 12.77
C GLY A 119 12.50 18.96 13.07
N ALA A 120 12.76 19.74 14.12
CA ALA A 120 14.13 20.11 14.50
C ALA A 120 15.01 18.88 14.70
N GLY A 121 16.18 18.83 14.03
CA GLY A 121 17.14 17.73 14.13
C GLY A 121 16.80 16.47 13.32
N ILE A 122 15.71 16.46 12.55
CA ILE A 122 15.31 15.29 11.76
C ILE A 122 16.29 14.98 10.62
N ASP A 123 17.03 15.97 10.15
CA ASP A 123 18.07 15.84 9.13
C ASP A 123 19.27 15.00 9.59
N ALA A 124 19.52 14.94 10.89
CA ALA A 124 20.57 14.11 11.50
C ALA A 124 20.13 12.63 11.69
N LEU A 125 18.83 12.33 11.60
CA LEU A 125 18.27 11.02 11.85
C LEU A 125 18.80 9.98 10.83
N LYS A 126 19.46 8.93 11.33
CA LYS A 126 19.85 7.75 10.54
C LYS A 126 18.77 6.69 10.65
N LEU A 127 18.19 6.32 9.54
CA LEU A 127 17.05 5.43 9.50
C LEU A 127 17.35 4.20 8.63
N VAL A 128 17.06 3.02 9.15
CA VAL A 128 16.90 1.80 8.34
C VAL A 128 15.43 1.61 8.05
N TYR A 129 15.09 1.35 6.79
CA TYR A 129 13.72 1.13 6.36
C TYR A 129 13.57 -0.22 5.65
N THR A 130 12.51 -0.95 5.98
CA THR A 130 12.07 -2.11 5.22
C THR A 130 10.60 -2.01 4.82
N PRO A 131 10.27 -2.11 3.52
CA PRO A 131 8.90 -2.26 3.05
C PRO A 131 8.39 -3.73 3.13
N LEU A 132 9.16 -4.66 3.67
CA LEU A 132 8.84 -6.10 3.75
C LEU A 132 8.35 -6.69 2.42
N ASN A 133 9.07 -6.40 1.32
CA ASN A 133 8.70 -6.78 -0.06
C ASN A 133 7.30 -6.27 -0.48
N GLY A 134 6.84 -5.19 0.12
CA GLY A 134 5.52 -4.59 -0.13
C GLY A 134 5.56 -3.32 -0.96
N THR A 135 4.48 -2.54 -0.88
CA THR A 135 4.20 -1.38 -1.74
C THR A 135 4.68 -0.05 -1.18
N GLY A 136 5.20 -0.02 0.07
CA GLY A 136 5.46 1.22 0.80
C GLY A 136 6.67 2.03 0.31
N LEU A 137 7.58 1.45 -0.48
CA LEU A 137 8.90 2.04 -0.78
C LEU A 137 8.80 3.47 -1.32
N GLU A 138 8.02 3.68 -2.38
CA GLU A 138 7.93 4.98 -3.05
C GLU A 138 7.30 6.05 -2.15
N CYS A 139 6.15 5.75 -1.57
CA CYS A 139 5.44 6.69 -0.69
C CYS A 139 6.27 7.07 0.53
N VAL A 140 6.86 6.09 1.22
CA VAL A 140 7.66 6.33 2.43
C VAL A 140 8.92 7.12 2.10
N LYS A 141 9.64 6.78 1.01
CA LYS A 141 10.83 7.56 0.58
C LYS A 141 10.47 8.99 0.20
N LYS A 142 9.36 9.21 -0.53
CA LYS A 142 8.87 10.54 -0.86
C LYS A 142 8.57 11.35 0.42
N LEU A 143 7.89 10.74 1.40
CA LEU A 143 7.56 11.37 2.67
C LEU A 143 8.82 11.70 3.49
N LEU A 144 9.73 10.73 3.67
CA LEU A 144 10.97 10.92 4.41
C LEU A 144 11.82 12.04 3.81
N LYS A 145 11.96 12.05 2.47
CA LYS A 145 12.65 13.14 1.76
C LYS A 145 11.99 14.49 2.02
N LYS A 146 10.67 14.56 2.01
CA LYS A 146 9.90 15.78 2.25
C LYS A 146 10.06 16.28 3.71
N LEU A 147 10.18 15.35 4.66
CA LEU A 147 10.47 15.63 6.06
C LEU A 147 11.93 16.09 6.29
N GLY A 148 12.82 15.93 5.32
CA GLY A 148 14.24 16.27 5.46
C GLY A 148 15.12 15.11 5.97
N VAL A 149 14.58 13.87 6.08
CA VAL A 149 15.38 12.70 6.44
C VAL A 149 16.20 12.27 5.23
N THR A 150 17.51 12.47 5.31
CA THR A 150 18.45 12.22 4.20
C THR A 150 19.26 10.93 4.36
N HIS A 151 19.40 10.44 5.58
CA HIS A 151 20.19 9.23 5.89
C HIS A 151 19.29 8.01 6.02
N VAL A 152 18.79 7.53 4.87
CA VAL A 152 17.90 6.35 4.81
C VAL A 152 18.62 5.19 4.15
N THR A 153 18.77 4.07 4.86
CA THR A 153 19.28 2.80 4.33
C THR A 153 18.13 1.82 4.22
N VAL A 154 17.82 1.39 2.99
CA VAL A 154 16.76 0.39 2.75
C VAL A 154 17.34 -1.02 2.88
N VAL A 155 16.58 -1.96 3.44
CA VAL A 155 16.96 -3.39 3.51
C VAL A 155 16.94 -3.97 2.09
N PRO A 156 18.09 -4.33 1.50
CA PRO A 156 18.19 -4.65 0.07
C PRO A 156 17.34 -5.86 -0.36
N GLU A 157 17.28 -6.89 0.49
CA GLU A 157 16.55 -8.14 0.19
C GLU A 157 15.02 -7.96 0.24
N GLN A 158 14.56 -6.87 0.85
CA GLN A 158 13.13 -6.58 1.07
C GLN A 158 12.65 -5.32 0.33
N GLU A 159 13.55 -4.67 -0.42
CA GLU A 159 13.26 -3.39 -1.09
C GLU A 159 12.19 -3.53 -2.19
N LYS A 160 12.30 -4.59 -2.99
CA LYS A 160 11.40 -4.78 -4.15
C LYS A 160 10.15 -5.54 -3.73
N PRO A 161 8.98 -5.17 -4.28
CA PRO A 161 7.76 -5.96 -4.09
C PRO A 161 7.96 -7.40 -4.56
N ASP A 162 7.61 -8.36 -3.68
CA ASP A 162 7.67 -9.79 -3.99
C ASP A 162 6.57 -10.51 -3.20
N GLY A 163 5.56 -11.03 -3.90
CA GLY A 163 4.41 -11.69 -3.30
C GLY A 163 4.71 -13.06 -2.67
N ASP A 164 5.91 -13.63 -2.91
CA ASP A 164 6.34 -14.87 -2.28
C ASP A 164 7.00 -14.64 -0.91
N PHE A 165 7.34 -13.38 -0.56
CA PHE A 165 7.96 -12.98 0.71
C PHE A 165 9.14 -13.86 1.12
N PRO A 166 10.19 -13.99 0.28
CA PRO A 166 11.23 -15.02 0.44
C PRO A 166 12.04 -14.90 1.72
N THR A 167 12.11 -13.70 2.30
CA THR A 167 12.87 -13.43 3.53
C THR A 167 11.99 -13.34 4.78
N CYS A 168 10.66 -13.28 4.61
CA CYS A 168 9.71 -13.09 5.69
C CYS A 168 8.35 -13.70 5.34
N PRO A 169 8.15 -15.03 5.48
CA PRO A 169 6.90 -15.70 5.11
C PRO A 169 5.64 -15.17 5.83
N TYR A 170 5.82 -14.42 6.90
CA TYR A 170 4.76 -13.75 7.66
C TYR A 170 5.13 -12.26 7.83
N PRO A 171 4.86 -11.40 6.82
CA PRO A 171 5.40 -10.04 6.75
C PRO A 171 4.62 -9.05 7.64
N ASN A 172 4.50 -9.35 8.94
CA ASN A 172 3.89 -8.50 9.94
C ASN A 172 4.95 -7.73 10.74
N PRO A 173 5.09 -6.41 10.57
CA PRO A 173 6.11 -5.62 11.25
C PRO A 173 5.94 -5.54 12.77
N GLU A 174 4.81 -6.02 13.32
CA GLU A 174 4.58 -6.13 14.76
C GLU A 174 5.36 -7.30 15.40
N ILE A 175 5.83 -8.26 14.59
CA ILE A 175 6.60 -9.41 15.07
C ILE A 175 8.09 -9.26 14.77
N ARG A 176 8.90 -9.68 15.72
CA ARG A 176 10.37 -9.54 15.63
C ARG A 176 10.96 -10.29 14.43
N GLU A 177 10.44 -11.45 14.11
CA GLU A 177 10.90 -12.31 13.02
C GLU A 177 10.76 -11.62 11.66
N ALA A 178 9.71 -10.83 11.45
CA ALA A 178 9.54 -10.05 10.23
C ALA A 178 10.59 -8.95 10.09
N MET A 179 10.97 -8.35 11.21
CA MET A 179 11.97 -7.27 11.27
C MET A 179 13.41 -7.77 11.26
N GLN A 180 13.66 -9.10 11.26
CA GLN A 180 14.98 -9.70 11.46
C GLN A 180 16.03 -9.17 10.48
N LYS A 181 15.72 -9.06 9.18
CA LYS A 181 16.66 -8.52 8.18
C LYS A 181 17.00 -7.04 8.43
N GLY A 182 16.01 -6.28 8.88
CA GLY A 182 16.22 -4.90 9.32
C GLY A 182 17.13 -4.82 10.53
N LEU A 183 16.92 -5.66 11.54
CA LEU A 183 17.76 -5.73 12.74
C LEU A 183 19.21 -6.14 12.41
N GLU A 184 19.41 -7.14 11.54
CA GLU A 184 20.75 -7.54 11.06
C GLU A 184 21.49 -6.40 10.34
N LEU A 185 20.74 -5.56 9.60
CA LEU A 185 21.31 -4.37 8.95
C LEU A 185 21.62 -3.28 9.99
N CYS A 186 20.77 -3.11 11.01
CA CYS A 186 21.01 -2.15 12.10
C CYS A 186 22.31 -2.45 12.85
N ASP A 187 22.64 -3.72 13.07
CA ASP A 187 23.91 -4.11 13.69
C ASP A 187 25.14 -3.64 12.89
N LYS A 188 25.00 -3.53 11.58
CA LYS A 188 26.09 -3.10 10.67
C LYS A 188 26.18 -1.57 10.54
N VAL A 189 25.03 -0.89 10.40
CA VAL A 189 25.00 0.55 10.06
C VAL A 189 24.72 1.46 11.24
N ARG A 190 24.31 0.89 12.41
CA ARG A 190 24.03 1.60 13.66
C ARG A 190 23.13 2.83 13.46
N PRO A 191 21.87 2.64 13.01
CA PRO A 191 20.91 3.71 12.84
C PRO A 191 20.33 4.16 14.20
N ASP A 192 19.64 5.29 14.19
CA ASP A 192 18.86 5.75 15.33
C ASP A 192 17.48 5.09 15.38
N LEU A 193 16.96 4.66 14.23
CA LEU A 193 15.61 4.08 14.08
C LEU A 193 15.59 3.02 12.98
N LEU A 194 14.96 1.87 13.27
CA LEU A 194 14.45 0.94 12.26
C LEU A 194 12.95 1.15 12.10
N LEU A 195 12.51 1.33 10.86
CA LEU A 195 11.12 1.42 10.46
C LEU A 195 10.79 0.26 9.50
N GLY A 196 9.73 -0.48 9.76
CA GLY A 196 9.16 -1.46 8.84
C GLY A 196 7.71 -1.15 8.54
N THR A 197 7.27 -1.35 7.30
CA THR A 197 5.86 -1.33 6.93
C THR A 197 5.43 -2.70 6.44
N ASP A 198 4.18 -3.09 6.69
CA ASP A 198 3.63 -4.30 6.11
C ASP A 198 3.42 -4.17 4.59
N PRO A 199 3.13 -5.25 3.86
CA PRO A 199 3.11 -5.21 2.39
C PRO A 199 2.15 -4.20 1.76
N ASP A 200 0.98 -3.98 2.33
CA ASP A 200 0.03 -2.96 1.84
C ASP A 200 0.15 -1.61 2.57
N CYS A 201 1.18 -1.49 3.41
CA CYS A 201 1.65 -0.24 4.02
C CYS A 201 0.56 0.52 4.79
N ASP A 202 -0.31 -0.21 5.50
CA ASP A 202 -1.30 0.35 6.42
C ASP A 202 -0.91 0.16 7.90
N ARG A 203 0.22 -0.52 8.18
CA ARG A 203 0.84 -0.72 9.49
C ARG A 203 2.30 -0.34 9.48
N CYS A 204 2.84 -0.02 10.64
CA CYS A 204 4.28 0.14 10.82
C CYS A 204 4.75 -0.47 12.13
N GLY A 205 5.97 -0.99 12.09
CA GLY A 205 6.73 -1.41 13.26
C GLY A 205 8.02 -0.62 13.37
N THR A 206 8.47 -0.35 14.58
CA THR A 206 9.70 0.40 14.82
C THR A 206 10.58 -0.29 15.86
N ALA A 207 11.89 -0.09 15.75
CA ALA A 207 12.84 -0.45 16.77
C ALA A 207 13.89 0.64 16.94
N VAL A 208 14.36 0.83 18.17
CA VAL A 208 15.40 1.78 18.53
C VAL A 208 16.51 1.06 19.32
N PRO A 209 17.74 1.59 19.33
CA PRO A 209 18.81 1.04 20.18
C PRO A 209 18.40 1.06 21.65
N ASP A 210 18.69 -0.04 22.38
CA ASP A 210 18.38 -0.17 23.81
C ASP A 210 19.47 0.41 24.71
N GLY A 211 20.52 0.97 24.13
CA GLY A 211 21.67 1.53 24.84
C GLY A 211 22.64 0.51 25.44
N LYS A 212 22.46 -0.78 25.16
CA LYS A 212 23.31 -1.85 25.67
C LYS A 212 24.28 -2.44 24.63
N GLY A 213 24.22 -1.96 23.39
CA GLY A 213 25.14 -2.34 22.30
C GLY A 213 24.49 -3.09 21.17
#